data_6fdcc118649128669e4d0c9ea41e48f8
#
_entry.id   6fdcc118649128669e4d0c9ea41e48f8
#
_cell.length_a   1.000
_cell.length_b   1.000
_cell.length_c   1.000
_cell.angle_alpha   90.00
_cell.angle_beta   90.00
_cell.angle_gamma   90.00
#
_symmetry.space_group_name_H-M   'P 1'
#
loop_
_entity.id
_entity.type
_entity.pdbx_description
1 polymer ?
#
loop_
_entity_poly.entity_id
_entity_poly.type
_entity_poly.pdbx_seq_one_letter_code
_entity_poly.pdbx_strand_id
1 'polypeptide(L)'
;VEVNEDSPVLVDRYIMGKELEVDAICDGKDVFIPGIMEHVEHTGIHSGDSISVYPTFSVSQKAKDKIIDYTVKLGLRIGIVGLYNIQFIVAGDDDVYVIEVNPRSSRTVPFLSKSTGVQMAHIATQVILGKSLRELGITEVYGREKQRWYVKAPAFSFAKIRGVDSYLSPEMKSTGEAIGYDDKLTRALYKALQATGMHVSNYGTIFVTIADQDKLQALPL
;
A
#
# COMPACT_ATOMS: atom_id res chain seq x y z
N VAL A 1 27.27 -10.52 -3.63
CA VAL A 1 26.42 -11.36 -4.49
C VAL A 1 27.30 -11.87 -5.61
N GLU A 2 27.46 -13.19 -5.72
CA GLU A 2 28.13 -13.80 -6.88
C GLU A 2 27.13 -13.85 -8.03
N VAL A 3 27.47 -13.21 -9.13
CA VAL A 3 26.64 -13.17 -10.36
C VAL A 3 27.22 -14.20 -11.33
N ASN A 4 26.40 -15.13 -11.78
CA ASN A 4 26.75 -16.12 -12.79
C ASN A 4 25.60 -16.30 -13.79
N GLU A 5 25.81 -17.08 -14.85
CA GLU A 5 24.81 -17.31 -15.89
C GLU A 5 23.54 -18.00 -15.37
N ASP A 6 23.66 -18.82 -14.31
CA ASP A 6 22.51 -19.54 -13.69
C ASP A 6 21.77 -18.70 -12.67
N SER A 7 22.34 -17.56 -12.24
CA SER A 7 21.76 -16.65 -11.24
C SER A 7 21.89 -15.19 -11.69
N PRO A 8 21.14 -14.78 -12.71
CA PRO A 8 21.20 -13.42 -13.22
C PRO A 8 20.68 -12.41 -12.17
N VAL A 9 21.28 -11.23 -12.15
CA VAL A 9 20.87 -10.11 -11.30
C VAL A 9 20.13 -9.08 -12.16
N LEU A 10 18.92 -8.73 -11.73
CA LEU A 10 18.16 -7.62 -12.31
C LEU A 10 18.73 -6.30 -11.78
N VAL A 11 19.05 -5.38 -12.67
CA VAL A 11 19.51 -4.03 -12.33
C VAL A 11 18.56 -3.03 -12.95
N ASP A 12 17.79 -2.33 -12.10
CA ASP A 12 16.83 -1.33 -12.52
C ASP A 12 17.27 0.08 -12.11
N ARG A 13 16.69 1.08 -12.79
CA ARG A 13 16.84 2.47 -12.39
C ARG A 13 16.05 2.72 -11.12
N TYR A 14 16.69 3.18 -10.05
CA TYR A 14 16.00 3.67 -8.86
C TYR A 14 15.25 4.97 -9.16
N ILE A 15 13.96 5.00 -8.87
CA ILE A 15 13.09 6.16 -9.03
C ILE A 15 12.63 6.60 -7.65
N MET A 16 12.98 7.83 -7.26
CA MET A 16 12.44 8.46 -6.06
C MET A 16 11.02 8.97 -6.34
N GLY A 17 10.08 8.64 -5.47
CA GLY A 17 8.70 9.09 -5.60
C GLY A 17 7.82 8.59 -4.44
N LYS A 18 6.53 8.83 -4.58
CA LYS A 18 5.51 8.30 -3.68
C LYS A 18 5.18 6.88 -4.12
N GLU A 19 5.20 5.97 -3.18
CA GLU A 19 4.82 4.58 -3.45
C GLU A 19 3.33 4.38 -3.18
N LEU A 20 2.66 3.70 -4.11
CA LEU A 20 1.26 3.37 -4.01
C LEU A 20 1.04 1.88 -4.28
N GLU A 21 0.01 1.36 -3.66
CA GLU A 21 -0.35 -0.06 -3.78
C GLU A 21 -1.83 -0.20 -4.10
N VAL A 22 -2.12 -1.13 -5.01
CA VAL A 22 -3.48 -1.47 -5.42
C VAL A 22 -3.68 -2.97 -5.29
N ASP A 23 -4.72 -3.37 -4.58
CA ASP A 23 -5.26 -4.72 -4.66
C ASP A 23 -6.55 -4.67 -5.48
N ALA A 24 -6.61 -5.47 -6.53
CA ALA A 24 -7.75 -5.51 -7.43
C ALA A 24 -8.25 -6.94 -7.64
N ILE A 25 -9.45 -7.05 -8.19
CA ILE A 25 -10.07 -8.31 -8.58
C ILE A 25 -10.38 -8.25 -10.07
N CYS A 26 -9.96 -9.26 -10.82
CA CYS A 26 -10.25 -9.40 -12.24
C CYS A 26 -10.98 -10.72 -12.49
N ASP A 27 -12.01 -10.70 -13.35
CA ASP A 27 -12.74 -11.89 -13.77
C ASP A 27 -12.39 -12.34 -15.21
N GLY A 28 -11.32 -11.73 -15.79
CA GLY A 28 -10.89 -11.95 -17.17
C GLY A 28 -11.59 -11.05 -18.18
N LYS A 29 -12.61 -10.29 -17.78
CA LYS A 29 -13.37 -9.37 -18.65
C LYS A 29 -13.51 -7.99 -18.01
N ASP A 30 -13.80 -7.94 -16.75
CA ASP A 30 -13.97 -6.74 -15.96
C ASP A 30 -12.97 -6.74 -14.79
N VAL A 31 -12.64 -5.53 -14.30
CA VAL A 31 -11.74 -5.32 -13.16
C VAL A 31 -12.43 -4.44 -12.14
N PHE A 32 -12.26 -4.78 -10.87
CA PHE A 32 -12.72 -3.98 -9.74
C PHE A 32 -11.56 -3.62 -8.82
N ILE A 33 -11.44 -2.32 -8.53
CA ILE A 33 -10.43 -1.73 -7.65
C ILE A 33 -11.17 -1.10 -6.46
N PRO A 34 -11.17 -1.72 -5.28
CA PRO A 34 -11.86 -1.18 -4.10
C PRO A 34 -11.30 0.16 -3.60
N GLY A 35 -10.00 0.40 -3.82
CA GLY A 35 -9.32 1.62 -3.44
C GLY A 35 -7.83 1.57 -3.75
N ILE A 36 -7.19 2.74 -3.70
CA ILE A 36 -5.75 2.92 -3.86
C ILE A 36 -5.17 3.33 -2.49
N MET A 37 -4.09 2.68 -2.10
CA MET A 37 -3.35 2.99 -0.87
C MET A 37 -2.09 3.77 -1.21
N GLU A 38 -1.74 4.73 -0.37
CA GLU A 38 -0.51 5.53 -0.47
C GLU A 38 0.38 5.25 0.73
N HIS A 39 1.67 4.98 0.50
CA HIS A 39 2.65 4.77 1.56
C HIS A 39 3.14 6.12 2.11
N VAL A 40 3.40 6.17 3.41
CA VAL A 40 4.00 7.33 4.06
C VAL A 40 5.49 7.38 3.79
N GLU A 41 6.13 6.22 3.80
CA GLU A 41 7.55 6.06 3.51
C GLU A 41 7.83 6.23 2.01
N HIS A 42 9.05 6.67 1.69
CA HIS A 42 9.53 6.73 0.31
C HIS A 42 9.89 5.34 -0.22
N THR A 43 10.04 5.26 -1.55
CA THR A 43 10.44 4.04 -2.26
C THR A 43 11.68 3.36 -1.69
N GLY A 44 11.68 2.02 -1.72
CA GLY A 44 12.80 1.20 -1.26
C GLY A 44 12.59 0.49 0.07
N ILE A 45 11.41 0.64 0.68
CA ILE A 45 10.99 -0.09 1.87
C ILE A 45 9.93 -1.12 1.46
N HIS A 46 10.02 -2.34 2.01
CA HIS A 46 9.02 -3.37 1.73
C HIS A 46 7.61 -2.90 2.10
N SER A 47 6.62 -3.10 1.22
CA SER A 47 5.25 -2.62 1.42
C SER A 47 4.59 -3.13 2.72
N GLY A 48 4.98 -4.34 3.18
CA GLY A 48 4.55 -4.89 4.47
C GLY A 48 5.04 -4.09 5.67
N ASP A 49 6.17 -3.41 5.54
CA ASP A 49 6.83 -2.61 6.59
C ASP A 49 6.49 -1.13 6.51
N SER A 50 5.78 -0.72 5.46
CA SER A 50 5.36 0.66 5.25
C SER A 50 4.02 0.95 5.92
N ILE A 51 3.86 2.20 6.38
CA ILE A 51 2.58 2.74 6.80
C ILE A 51 1.77 3.07 5.55
N SER A 52 0.61 2.43 5.39
CA SER A 52 -0.27 2.66 4.25
C SER A 52 -1.52 3.42 4.65
N VAL A 53 -1.90 4.40 3.85
CA VAL A 53 -3.05 5.27 4.08
C VAL A 53 -4.09 5.05 2.99
N TYR A 54 -5.35 4.93 3.37
CA TYR A 54 -6.50 4.90 2.49
C TYR A 54 -7.58 5.89 2.99
N PRO A 55 -8.18 6.69 2.10
CA PRO A 55 -7.80 6.98 0.70
C PRO A 55 -6.42 7.61 0.60
N THR A 56 -5.90 7.79 -0.63
CA THR A 56 -4.63 8.49 -0.86
C THR A 56 -4.70 9.95 -0.38
N PHE A 57 -3.62 10.48 0.19
CA PHE A 57 -3.64 11.79 0.84
C PHE A 57 -2.87 12.89 0.08
N SER A 58 -1.96 12.52 -0.81
CA SER A 58 -1.09 13.50 -1.47
C SER A 58 -1.00 13.33 -3.00
N VAL A 59 -1.70 12.35 -3.57
CA VAL A 59 -1.66 12.02 -5.00
C VAL A 59 -2.76 12.74 -5.75
N SER A 60 -2.43 13.30 -6.91
CA SER A 60 -3.37 14.00 -7.78
C SER A 60 -4.43 13.07 -8.40
N GLN A 61 -5.56 13.61 -8.80
CA GLN A 61 -6.57 12.83 -9.52
C GLN A 61 -6.03 12.27 -10.84
N LYS A 62 -5.18 13.04 -11.54
CA LYS A 62 -4.55 12.60 -12.79
C LYS A 62 -3.66 11.36 -12.60
N ALA A 63 -2.90 11.30 -11.49
CA ALA A 63 -2.10 10.12 -11.17
C ALA A 63 -3.00 8.94 -10.81
N LYS A 64 -4.07 9.16 -10.02
CA LYS A 64 -5.07 8.11 -9.72
C LYS A 64 -5.69 7.51 -10.98
N ASP A 65 -6.09 8.37 -11.93
CA ASP A 65 -6.69 7.93 -13.19
C ASP A 65 -5.73 7.05 -14.00
N LYS A 66 -4.43 7.41 -14.04
CA LYS A 66 -3.39 6.58 -14.67
C LYS A 66 -3.22 5.23 -13.96
N ILE A 67 -3.19 5.24 -12.63
CA ILE A 67 -3.07 4.01 -11.81
C ILE A 67 -4.26 3.08 -12.09
N ILE A 68 -5.48 3.60 -12.13
CA ILE A 68 -6.69 2.84 -12.45
C ILE A 68 -6.58 2.24 -13.85
N ASP A 69 -6.23 3.05 -14.85
CA ASP A 69 -6.07 2.60 -16.24
C ASP A 69 -5.01 1.50 -16.38
N TYR A 70 -3.85 1.68 -15.74
CA TYR A 70 -2.78 0.67 -15.79
C TYR A 70 -3.18 -0.63 -15.06
N THR A 71 -3.87 -0.51 -13.92
CA THR A 71 -4.37 -1.67 -13.18
C THR A 71 -5.32 -2.49 -14.05
N VAL A 72 -6.28 -1.85 -14.71
CA VAL A 72 -7.23 -2.52 -15.62
C VAL A 72 -6.51 -3.17 -16.79
N LYS A 73 -5.64 -2.43 -17.48
CA LYS A 73 -4.90 -2.94 -18.64
C LYS A 73 -4.02 -4.14 -18.30
N LEU A 74 -3.32 -4.09 -17.18
CA LEU A 74 -2.44 -5.18 -16.74
C LEU A 74 -3.23 -6.41 -16.36
N GLY A 75 -4.28 -6.27 -15.54
CA GLY A 75 -5.14 -7.39 -15.14
C GLY A 75 -5.71 -8.14 -16.34
N LEU A 76 -6.27 -7.42 -17.30
CA LEU A 76 -6.87 -8.00 -18.51
C LEU A 76 -5.82 -8.60 -19.46
N ARG A 77 -4.70 -7.91 -19.70
CA ARG A 77 -3.67 -8.39 -20.65
C ARG A 77 -2.89 -9.59 -20.16
N ILE A 78 -2.66 -9.68 -18.86
CA ILE A 78 -2.03 -10.85 -18.23
C ILE A 78 -3.03 -12.03 -18.17
N GLY A 79 -4.32 -11.75 -18.24
CA GLY A 79 -5.37 -12.77 -18.15
C GLY A 79 -5.62 -13.24 -16.70
N ILE A 80 -5.52 -12.32 -15.74
CA ILE A 80 -5.70 -12.63 -14.33
C ILE A 80 -7.18 -12.97 -14.05
N VAL A 81 -7.42 -14.02 -13.26
CA VAL A 81 -8.71 -14.35 -12.69
C VAL A 81 -8.57 -14.49 -11.18
N GLY A 82 -9.18 -13.58 -10.44
CA GLY A 82 -9.05 -13.49 -8.98
C GLY A 82 -8.34 -12.23 -8.53
N LEU A 83 -7.69 -12.31 -7.36
CA LEU A 83 -6.93 -11.20 -6.76
C LEU A 83 -5.59 -11.00 -7.44
N TYR A 84 -5.21 -9.73 -7.55
CA TYR A 84 -3.85 -9.34 -7.89
C TYR A 84 -3.49 -8.01 -7.22
N ASN A 85 -2.20 -7.83 -7.03
CA ASN A 85 -1.61 -6.67 -6.39
C ASN A 85 -0.66 -5.99 -7.36
N ILE A 86 -0.67 -4.68 -7.40
CA ILE A 86 0.28 -3.87 -8.17
C ILE A 86 0.88 -2.80 -7.26
N GLN A 87 2.20 -2.65 -7.36
CA GLN A 87 2.93 -1.56 -6.73
C GLN A 87 3.32 -0.52 -7.78
N PHE A 88 3.11 0.75 -7.44
CA PHE A 88 3.37 1.89 -8.30
C PHE A 88 4.28 2.91 -7.62
N ILE A 89 5.02 3.67 -8.43
CA ILE A 89 5.69 4.90 -8.01
C ILE A 89 5.07 6.06 -8.79
N VAL A 90 4.74 7.14 -8.06
CA VAL A 90 4.38 8.41 -8.65
C VAL A 90 5.51 9.40 -8.42
N ALA A 91 6.15 9.87 -9.49
CA ALA A 91 7.27 10.80 -9.46
C ALA A 91 6.98 12.05 -10.30
N GLY A 92 7.68 13.15 -10.00
CA GLY A 92 7.57 14.40 -10.77
C GLY A 92 6.13 14.90 -10.92
N ASP A 93 5.79 15.32 -12.13
CA ASP A 93 4.48 15.86 -12.50
C ASP A 93 3.47 14.75 -12.85
N ASP A 94 3.21 13.84 -11.92
CA ASP A 94 2.29 12.70 -12.08
C ASP A 94 2.76 11.61 -13.07
N ASP A 95 4.05 11.39 -13.17
CA ASP A 95 4.57 10.23 -13.89
C ASP A 95 4.38 8.96 -13.03
N VAL A 96 3.65 8.00 -13.59
CA VAL A 96 3.29 6.76 -12.92
C VAL A 96 4.12 5.61 -13.51
N TYR A 97 4.85 4.92 -12.64
CA TYR A 97 5.65 3.75 -12.95
C TYR A 97 5.09 2.53 -12.24
N VAL A 98 5.13 1.38 -12.90
CA VAL A 98 4.81 0.08 -12.29
C VAL A 98 6.10 -0.54 -11.77
N ILE A 99 6.14 -0.91 -10.50
CA ILE A 99 7.25 -1.65 -9.89
C ILE A 99 7.08 -3.13 -10.20
N GLU A 100 5.94 -3.68 -9.80
CA GLU A 100 5.65 -5.11 -9.98
C GLU A 100 4.16 -5.39 -10.02
N VAL A 101 3.81 -6.53 -10.64
CA VAL A 101 2.46 -7.10 -10.64
C VAL A 101 2.50 -8.47 -10.02
N ASN A 102 1.75 -8.67 -8.97
CA ASN A 102 1.66 -9.93 -8.24
C ASN A 102 0.28 -10.57 -8.45
N PRO A 103 0.13 -11.61 -9.31
CA PRO A 103 -1.16 -12.28 -9.54
C PRO A 103 -1.52 -13.22 -8.38
N ARG A 104 -1.64 -12.67 -7.20
CA ARG A 104 -1.95 -13.34 -5.95
C ARG A 104 -2.54 -12.36 -4.94
N SER A 105 -3.11 -12.87 -3.85
CA SER A 105 -3.48 -12.06 -2.70
C SER A 105 -2.24 -11.39 -2.08
N SER A 106 -2.43 -10.19 -1.55
CA SER A 106 -1.44 -9.43 -0.80
C SER A 106 -1.79 -9.39 0.69
N ARG A 107 -0.86 -8.87 1.50
CA ARG A 107 -1.11 -8.61 2.93
C ARG A 107 -2.06 -7.43 3.16
N THR A 108 -2.16 -6.52 2.21
CA THR A 108 -3.03 -5.34 2.29
C THR A 108 -4.50 -5.65 1.99
N VAL A 109 -4.83 -6.83 1.43
CA VAL A 109 -6.22 -7.25 1.19
C VAL A 109 -7.10 -7.21 2.46
N PRO A 110 -6.68 -7.72 3.63
CA PRO A 110 -7.48 -7.59 4.86
C PRO A 110 -7.67 -6.14 5.30
N PHE A 111 -6.65 -5.30 5.17
CA PHE A 111 -6.73 -3.87 5.47
C PHE A 111 -7.74 -3.18 4.56
N LEU A 112 -7.59 -3.36 3.24
CA LEU A 112 -8.45 -2.73 2.25
C LEU A 112 -9.90 -3.23 2.36
N SER A 113 -10.09 -4.53 2.63
CA SER A 113 -11.43 -5.11 2.86
C SER A 113 -12.13 -4.45 4.05
N LYS A 114 -11.44 -4.25 5.17
CA LYS A 114 -11.99 -3.59 6.36
C LYS A 114 -12.23 -2.11 6.13
N SER A 115 -11.32 -1.42 5.45
CA SER A 115 -11.38 0.02 5.21
C SER A 115 -12.49 0.39 4.23
N THR A 116 -12.66 -0.38 3.16
CA THR A 116 -13.68 -0.13 2.14
C THR A 116 -15.04 -0.75 2.47
N GLY A 117 -15.05 -1.81 3.26
CA GLY A 117 -16.23 -2.66 3.51
C GLY A 117 -16.45 -3.72 2.43
N VAL A 118 -15.55 -3.86 1.48
CA VAL A 118 -15.61 -4.84 0.39
C VAL A 118 -15.01 -6.16 0.84
N GLN A 119 -15.76 -7.24 0.75
CA GLN A 119 -15.30 -8.60 1.11
C GLN A 119 -14.43 -9.18 -0.02
N MET A 120 -13.23 -8.64 -0.22
CA MET A 120 -12.39 -8.92 -1.38
C MET A 120 -12.09 -10.41 -1.57
N ALA A 121 -11.70 -11.11 -0.50
CA ALA A 121 -11.39 -12.54 -0.57
C ALA A 121 -12.63 -13.37 -0.98
N HIS A 122 -13.81 -13.02 -0.47
CA HIS A 122 -15.07 -13.69 -0.83
C HIS A 122 -15.41 -13.46 -2.30
N ILE A 123 -15.34 -12.21 -2.77
CA ILE A 123 -15.61 -11.86 -4.18
C ILE A 123 -14.63 -12.59 -5.10
N ALA A 124 -13.33 -12.55 -4.79
CA ALA A 124 -12.31 -13.23 -5.58
C ALA A 124 -12.51 -14.74 -5.64
N THR A 125 -12.93 -15.36 -4.54
CA THR A 125 -13.28 -16.79 -4.53
C THR A 125 -14.44 -17.09 -5.47
N GLN A 126 -15.50 -16.28 -5.45
CA GLN A 126 -16.64 -16.43 -6.37
C GLN A 126 -16.23 -16.27 -7.84
N VAL A 127 -15.32 -15.32 -8.11
CA VAL A 127 -14.76 -15.08 -9.45
C VAL A 127 -13.95 -16.29 -9.93
N ILE A 128 -13.07 -16.83 -9.07
CA ILE A 128 -12.27 -18.04 -9.38
C ILE A 128 -13.20 -19.26 -9.64
N LEU A 129 -14.35 -19.32 -8.97
CA LEU A 129 -15.36 -20.34 -9.19
C LEU A 129 -16.24 -20.10 -10.43
N GLY A 130 -15.93 -19.07 -11.24
CA GLY A 130 -16.54 -18.82 -12.54
C GLY A 130 -17.64 -17.77 -12.58
N LYS A 131 -17.94 -17.07 -11.47
CA LYS A 131 -18.87 -15.94 -11.50
C LYS A 131 -18.16 -14.68 -12.03
N SER A 132 -18.87 -13.91 -12.84
CA SER A 132 -18.40 -12.58 -13.25
C SER A 132 -18.63 -11.55 -12.14
N LEU A 133 -17.84 -10.45 -12.15
CA LEU A 133 -18.04 -9.30 -11.26
C LEU A 133 -19.45 -8.73 -11.39
N ARG A 134 -20.00 -8.71 -12.61
CA ARG A 134 -21.37 -8.22 -12.88
C ARG A 134 -22.45 -9.09 -12.23
N GLU A 135 -22.31 -10.41 -12.24
CA GLU A 135 -23.22 -11.33 -11.55
C GLU A 135 -23.16 -11.15 -10.03
N LEU A 136 -22.02 -10.65 -9.50
CA LEU A 136 -21.86 -10.30 -8.10
C LEU A 136 -22.33 -8.87 -7.76
N GLY A 137 -22.94 -8.16 -8.74
CA GLY A 137 -23.44 -6.79 -8.57
C GLY A 137 -22.37 -5.71 -8.61
N ILE A 138 -21.17 -6.02 -9.08
CA ILE A 138 -20.05 -5.10 -9.20
C ILE A 138 -19.95 -4.65 -10.65
N THR A 139 -20.34 -3.41 -10.91
CA THR A 139 -20.36 -2.79 -12.25
C THR A 139 -19.36 -1.66 -12.42
N GLU A 140 -18.88 -1.11 -11.30
CA GLU A 140 -17.92 -0.02 -11.29
C GLU A 140 -16.49 -0.55 -11.29
N VAL A 141 -15.60 0.10 -12.04
CA VAL A 141 -14.17 -0.23 -12.06
C VAL A 141 -13.48 0.20 -10.78
N TYR A 142 -13.85 1.36 -10.24
CA TYR A 142 -13.26 1.94 -9.04
C TYR A 142 -14.30 2.12 -7.94
N GLY A 143 -13.99 1.62 -6.75
CA GLY A 143 -14.84 1.73 -5.59
C GLY A 143 -14.99 3.19 -5.11
N ARG A 144 -16.14 3.51 -4.51
CA ARG A 144 -16.36 4.83 -3.92
C ARG A 144 -15.45 5.04 -2.72
N GLU A 145 -14.59 6.05 -2.77
CA GLU A 145 -13.72 6.41 -1.66
C GLU A 145 -14.52 6.82 -0.40
N LYS A 146 -14.02 6.42 0.75
CA LYS A 146 -14.60 6.82 2.05
C LYS A 146 -14.20 8.26 2.40
N GLN A 147 -15.07 8.94 3.12
CA GLN A 147 -14.79 10.29 3.67
C GLN A 147 -14.13 10.22 5.05
N ARG A 148 -13.29 9.20 5.25
CA ARG A 148 -12.59 8.92 6.50
C ARG A 148 -11.25 8.30 6.18
N TRP A 149 -10.27 8.62 7.00
CA TRP A 149 -8.92 8.08 6.86
C TRP A 149 -8.77 6.73 7.57
N TYR A 150 -8.15 5.81 6.90
CA TYR A 150 -7.72 4.53 7.44
C TYR A 150 -6.21 4.42 7.27
N VAL A 151 -5.52 4.00 8.32
CA VAL A 151 -4.07 3.86 8.34
C VAL A 151 -3.72 2.46 8.79
N LYS A 152 -2.95 1.75 7.98
CA LYS A 152 -2.28 0.50 8.35
C LYS A 152 -0.90 0.86 8.88
N ALA A 153 -0.57 0.45 10.10
CA ALA A 153 0.78 0.53 10.64
C ALA A 153 1.36 -0.86 10.86
N PRO A 154 2.61 -1.13 10.47
CA PRO A 154 3.27 -2.40 10.71
C PRO A 154 3.58 -2.58 12.19
N ALA A 155 3.51 -3.82 12.68
CA ALA A 155 3.96 -4.20 14.00
C ALA A 155 5.26 -5.00 13.89
N PHE A 156 6.28 -4.56 14.63
CA PHE A 156 7.60 -5.17 14.63
C PHE A 156 7.86 -5.90 15.95
N SER A 157 8.54 -7.02 15.89
CA SER A 157 8.93 -7.82 17.05
C SER A 157 10.45 -7.83 17.28
N PHE A 158 11.14 -6.72 16.98
CA PHE A 158 12.60 -6.62 17.10
C PHE A 158 13.13 -7.02 18.50
N ALA A 159 12.40 -6.67 19.55
CA ALA A 159 12.77 -7.07 20.91
C ALA A 159 12.75 -8.59 21.14
N LYS A 160 12.02 -9.36 20.32
CA LYS A 160 11.88 -10.81 20.43
C LYS A 160 12.78 -11.56 19.44
N ILE A 161 13.22 -10.92 18.37
CA ILE A 161 14.04 -11.52 17.32
C ILE A 161 15.47 -10.99 17.45
N ARG A 162 16.38 -11.85 17.91
CA ARG A 162 17.78 -11.48 18.08
C ARG A 162 18.50 -11.39 16.75
N GLY A 163 19.38 -10.38 16.58
CA GLY A 163 20.26 -10.22 15.42
C GLY A 163 19.60 -9.63 14.18
N VAL A 164 18.35 -9.13 14.28
CA VAL A 164 17.68 -8.39 13.21
C VAL A 164 17.94 -6.90 13.40
N ASP A 165 18.48 -6.26 12.38
CA ASP A 165 18.62 -4.81 12.33
C ASP A 165 17.23 -4.16 12.21
N SER A 166 16.98 -3.09 12.98
CA SER A 166 15.74 -2.31 12.94
C SER A 166 15.63 -1.39 11.71
N TYR A 167 16.68 -1.28 10.91
CA TYR A 167 16.66 -0.49 9.68
C TYR A 167 15.68 -1.09 8.66
N LEU A 168 14.76 -0.27 8.15
CA LEU A 168 13.82 -0.69 7.12
C LEU A 168 14.51 -0.80 5.76
N SER A 169 14.17 -1.84 5.01
CA SER A 169 14.84 -2.22 3.75
C SER A 169 13.82 -2.89 2.80
N PRO A 170 14.23 -3.29 1.59
CA PRO A 170 13.39 -4.11 0.73
C PRO A 170 12.99 -5.48 1.32
N GLU A 171 13.70 -5.95 2.35
CA GLU A 171 13.33 -7.16 3.08
C GLU A 171 12.29 -6.87 4.15
N MET A 172 11.23 -7.66 4.17
CA MET A 172 10.16 -7.50 5.16
C MET A 172 10.57 -7.98 6.55
N LYS A 173 10.36 -7.13 7.56
CA LYS A 173 10.71 -7.36 8.97
C LYS A 173 9.50 -7.33 9.92
N SER A 174 8.35 -6.81 9.45
CA SER A 174 7.12 -6.77 10.24
C SER A 174 6.55 -8.17 10.49
N THR A 175 5.97 -8.36 11.68
CA THR A 175 5.35 -9.61 12.12
C THR A 175 3.84 -9.50 12.23
N GLY A 176 3.28 -8.31 12.08
CA GLY A 176 1.85 -8.04 12.14
C GLY A 176 1.55 -6.63 11.66
N GLU A 177 0.29 -6.26 11.76
CA GLU A 177 -0.21 -4.94 11.39
C GLU A 177 -1.37 -4.52 12.26
N ALA A 178 -1.58 -3.21 12.40
CA ALA A 178 -2.73 -2.63 13.08
C ALA A 178 -3.40 -1.58 12.18
N ILE A 179 -4.68 -1.34 12.43
CA ILE A 179 -5.48 -0.37 11.67
C ILE A 179 -5.96 0.72 12.63
N GLY A 180 -5.62 1.97 12.31
CA GLY A 180 -6.23 3.16 12.90
C GLY A 180 -7.17 3.81 11.92
N TYR A 181 -8.26 4.42 12.40
CA TYR A 181 -9.15 5.19 11.55
C TYR A 181 -9.75 6.38 12.29
N ASP A 182 -9.92 7.48 11.55
CA ASP A 182 -10.51 8.73 12.07
C ASP A 182 -10.91 9.65 10.91
N ASP A 183 -11.65 10.71 11.23
CA ASP A 183 -12.00 11.76 10.26
C ASP A 183 -10.81 12.72 9.99
N LYS A 184 -9.75 12.65 10.84
CA LYS A 184 -8.47 13.34 10.65
C LYS A 184 -7.34 12.36 10.47
N LEU A 185 -6.53 12.55 9.41
CA LEU A 185 -5.39 11.66 9.08
C LEU A 185 -4.42 11.52 10.27
N THR A 186 -4.06 12.62 10.93
CA THR A 186 -3.14 12.60 12.08
C THR A 186 -3.66 11.77 13.24
N ARG A 187 -4.97 11.79 13.49
CA ARG A 187 -5.60 10.94 14.52
C ARG A 187 -5.65 9.48 14.10
N ALA A 188 -5.94 9.20 12.83
CA ALA A 188 -5.92 7.83 12.31
C ALA A 188 -4.52 7.23 12.43
N LEU A 189 -3.48 8.00 12.07
CA LEU A 189 -2.07 7.62 12.23
C LEU A 189 -1.72 7.35 13.70
N TYR A 190 -2.05 8.28 14.60
CA TYR A 190 -1.81 8.11 16.03
C TYR A 190 -2.45 6.81 16.57
N LYS A 191 -3.72 6.54 16.22
CA LYS A 191 -4.41 5.31 16.62
C LYS A 191 -3.74 4.05 16.08
N ALA A 192 -3.29 4.08 14.82
CA ALA A 192 -2.59 2.95 14.21
C ALA A 192 -1.27 2.66 14.94
N LEU A 193 -0.46 3.70 15.20
CA LEU A 193 0.81 3.57 15.93
C LEU A 193 0.60 3.06 17.36
N GLN A 194 -0.36 3.60 18.09
CA GLN A 194 -0.72 3.10 19.42
C GLN A 194 -1.11 1.61 19.41
N ALA A 195 -1.86 1.19 18.40
CA ALA A 195 -2.31 -0.19 18.28
C ALA A 195 -1.16 -1.17 17.95
N THR A 196 -0.04 -0.70 17.40
CA THR A 196 1.18 -1.51 17.23
C THR A 196 2.04 -1.59 18.49
N GLY A 197 1.66 -0.90 19.57
CA GLY A 197 2.43 -0.82 20.82
C GLY A 197 3.43 0.34 20.86
N MET A 198 3.44 1.20 19.84
CA MET A 198 4.24 2.43 19.85
C MET A 198 3.54 3.50 20.69
N HIS A 199 4.12 3.83 21.82
CA HIS A 199 3.57 4.87 22.71
C HIS A 199 4.16 6.23 22.36
N VAL A 200 3.30 7.16 21.96
CA VAL A 200 3.65 8.57 21.74
C VAL A 200 3.12 9.36 22.93
N SER A 201 4.04 9.89 23.74
CA SER A 201 3.69 10.77 24.88
C SER A 201 3.31 12.17 24.38
N ASN A 202 2.34 12.79 25.04
CA ASN A 202 1.92 14.16 24.76
C ASN A 202 2.53 15.18 25.73
N TYR A 203 3.56 14.77 26.47
CA TYR A 203 4.30 15.59 27.44
C TYR A 203 5.79 15.23 27.44
N GLY A 204 6.61 16.15 27.92
CA GLY A 204 8.06 15.95 28.02
C GLY A 204 8.85 16.78 27.00
N THR A 205 10.12 16.44 26.85
CA THR A 205 11.02 17.05 25.87
C THR A 205 11.20 16.10 24.68
N ILE A 206 11.06 16.62 23.47
CA ILE A 206 11.23 15.85 22.23
C ILE A 206 12.60 16.22 21.64
N PHE A 207 13.44 15.20 21.41
CA PHE A 207 14.62 15.32 20.59
C PHE A 207 14.27 14.92 19.16
N VAL A 208 14.45 15.85 18.21
CA VAL A 208 14.06 15.66 16.81
C VAL A 208 15.30 15.69 15.93
N THR A 209 15.47 14.63 15.12
CA THR A 209 16.45 14.57 14.03
C THR A 209 15.72 14.34 12.72
N ILE A 210 15.74 15.31 11.83
CA ILE A 210 15.08 15.30 10.52
C ILE A 210 16.02 15.87 9.46
N ALA A 211 15.72 15.61 8.20
CA ALA A 211 16.47 16.16 7.08
C ALA A 211 16.48 17.69 7.12
N ASP A 212 17.59 18.31 6.71
CA ASP A 212 17.75 19.78 6.82
C ASP A 212 16.68 20.56 6.06
N GLN A 213 16.23 20.03 4.93
CA GLN A 213 15.18 20.63 4.11
C GLN A 213 13.82 20.68 4.83
N ASP A 214 13.56 19.78 5.78
CA ASP A 214 12.26 19.63 6.46
C ASP A 214 12.24 20.40 7.80
N LYS A 215 13.42 20.85 8.30
CA LYS A 215 13.54 21.52 9.59
C LYS A 215 12.68 22.76 9.72
N LEU A 216 12.63 23.59 8.66
CA LEU A 216 11.84 24.84 8.69
C LEU A 216 10.33 24.58 8.78
N GLN A 217 9.85 23.46 8.24
CA GLN A 217 8.43 23.08 8.32
C GLN A 217 8.09 22.45 9.67
N ALA A 218 9.04 21.77 10.30
CA ALA A 218 8.83 21.12 11.58
C ALA A 218 8.96 22.04 12.80
N LEU A 219 9.72 23.13 12.69
CA LEU A 219 9.97 24.08 13.79
C LEU A 219 8.72 24.71 14.42
N PRO A 220 7.62 24.98 13.68
CA PRO A 220 6.38 25.55 14.27
C PRO A 220 5.51 24.53 14.99
N LEU A 221 5.80 23.23 14.90
CA LEU A 221 5.01 22.15 15.49
C LEU A 221 5.45 21.83 16.92
#